data_c9ba608bb70392f3f1045041e9024973
#
_entry.id   c9ba608bb70392f3f1045041e9024973
#
_cell.length_a   1.000
_cell.length_b   1.000
_cell.length_c   1.000
_cell.angle_alpha   90.00
_cell.angle_beta   90.00
_cell.angle_gamma   90.00
#
_symmetry.space_group_name_H-M   'P 1'
#
loop_
_entity.id
_entity.type
_entity.pdbx_description
1 polymer ?
#
loop_
_entity_poly.entity_id
_entity_poly.type
_entity_poly.pdbx_seq_one_letter_code
_entity_poly.pdbx_strand_id
1 'polypeptide(L)'
;MAFSTRPLVIHAGFHKTGTSSLQQTLKANRTALKRHCNLLLKPRLKDILHATRGYSTWRDPLTRAKMVHRADTLLADQPAYRHRGLILSAEELAGHMPGRDTICDYSAALILLPELVAAFHRRYRAPDLHVVFTTRSAQSWLTSAYWEHVKSSSMTLSQDEFTTRFAPAARFDALLDDLAAKIAPIPLHRIPLEDWANTPLGLAEPVLRLQGVPDDTLQTLAPIPPVNTRLPDALLQELLDLNRNIGDREARKQAKQALIARYETDAPSE
;
A
#
# COMPACT_ATOMS: atom_id res chain seq x y z
N MET A 1 25.70 2.24 14.53
CA MET A 1 24.23 2.14 14.64
C MET A 1 23.69 3.42 15.26
N ALA A 2 22.63 3.97 14.72
CA ALA A 2 21.93 5.11 15.30
C ALA A 2 20.93 4.65 16.36
N PHE A 3 20.59 5.54 17.33
CA PHE A 3 19.53 5.28 18.29
C PHE A 3 18.20 5.82 17.76
N SER A 4 17.13 5.08 17.95
CA SER A 4 15.76 5.58 17.88
C SER A 4 15.10 5.41 19.23
N THR A 5 14.55 6.49 19.77
CA THR A 5 13.77 6.49 21.04
C THR A 5 12.30 6.80 20.77
N ARG A 6 11.91 6.85 19.50
CA ARG A 6 10.54 7.11 19.03
C ARG A 6 10.11 6.00 18.09
N PRO A 7 8.81 5.70 18.03
CA PRO A 7 8.29 4.66 17.17
C PRO A 7 8.70 4.80 15.71
N LEU A 8 9.04 3.69 15.07
CA LEU A 8 9.30 3.57 13.65
C LEU A 8 8.20 2.68 13.06
N VAL A 9 7.34 3.23 12.23
CA VAL A 9 6.17 2.53 11.68
C VAL A 9 6.41 2.22 10.20
N ILE A 10 6.33 0.94 9.84
CA ILE A 10 6.32 0.45 8.46
C ILE A 10 4.88 0.11 8.11
N HIS A 11 4.19 0.98 7.37
CA HIS A 11 2.89 0.67 6.78
C HIS A 11 3.12 0.07 5.39
N ALA A 12 2.98 -1.24 5.31
CA ALA A 12 3.18 -2.03 4.10
C ALA A 12 1.86 -2.38 3.39
N GLY A 13 0.72 -1.99 3.97
CA GLY A 13 -0.67 -2.09 3.50
C GLY A 13 -0.91 -3.30 2.65
N PHE A 14 -2.08 -3.56 2.12
CA PHE A 14 -2.18 -4.21 0.82
C PHE A 14 -2.72 -3.22 -0.21
N HIS A 15 -2.53 -3.47 -1.50
CA HIS A 15 -3.20 -2.69 -2.52
C HIS A 15 -4.73 -2.76 -2.32
N LYS A 16 -5.44 -1.68 -2.57
CA LYS A 16 -6.91 -1.59 -2.52
C LYS A 16 -7.54 -1.77 -1.12
N THR A 17 -6.77 -1.52 -0.08
CA THR A 17 -7.22 -1.52 1.33
C THR A 17 -7.23 -0.12 1.96
N GLY A 18 -7.40 0.94 1.14
CA GLY A 18 -7.48 2.32 1.64
C GLY A 18 -6.13 3.04 1.80
N THR A 19 -5.03 2.45 1.35
CA THR A 19 -3.66 3.00 1.46
C THR A 19 -3.51 4.39 0.85
N SER A 20 -4.19 4.68 -0.26
CA SER A 20 -4.13 6.00 -0.92
C SER A 20 -4.73 7.09 -0.03
N SER A 21 -5.89 6.83 0.60
CA SER A 21 -6.53 7.77 1.53
C SER A 21 -5.62 8.03 2.74
N LEU A 22 -5.09 6.98 3.36
CA LEU A 22 -4.12 7.09 4.45
C LEU A 22 -2.92 7.97 4.07
N GLN A 23 -2.30 7.70 2.92
CA GLN A 23 -1.14 8.46 2.46
C GLN A 23 -1.47 9.93 2.13
N GLN A 24 -2.66 10.19 1.62
CA GLN A 24 -3.13 11.56 1.36
C GLN A 24 -3.38 12.32 2.65
N THR A 25 -4.02 11.70 3.66
CA THR A 25 -4.21 12.29 4.99
C THR A 25 -2.86 12.64 5.62
N LEU A 26 -1.89 11.72 5.59
CA LEU A 26 -0.53 12.00 6.08
C LEU A 26 0.15 13.14 5.31
N LYS A 27 -0.01 13.18 3.99
CA LYS A 27 0.60 14.21 3.12
C LYS A 27 -0.01 15.58 3.38
N ALA A 28 -1.33 15.69 3.48
CA ALA A 28 -2.04 16.95 3.73
C ALA A 28 -1.67 17.54 5.11
N ASN A 29 -1.49 16.68 6.10
CA ASN A 29 -1.15 17.08 7.46
C ASN A 29 0.37 17.10 7.75
N ARG A 30 1.22 17.03 6.72
CA ARG A 30 2.67 16.93 6.88
C ARG A 30 3.26 18.04 7.77
N THR A 31 2.77 19.27 7.67
CA THR A 31 3.28 20.42 8.45
C THR A 31 2.97 20.23 9.93
N ALA A 32 1.75 19.86 10.29
CA ALA A 32 1.36 19.61 11.68
C ALA A 32 2.11 18.40 12.26
N LEU A 33 2.30 17.35 11.47
CA LEU A 33 2.97 16.11 11.88
C LEU A 33 4.51 16.23 11.97
N LYS A 34 5.12 17.29 11.42
CA LYS A 34 6.59 17.44 11.31
C LYS A 34 7.32 17.34 12.65
N ARG A 35 6.71 17.77 13.77
CA ARG A 35 7.28 17.68 15.11
C ARG A 35 7.21 16.28 15.71
N HIS A 36 6.30 15.44 15.24
CA HIS A 36 6.03 14.09 15.78
C HIS A 36 6.72 13.00 14.96
N CYS A 37 6.67 13.09 13.64
CA CYS A 37 7.25 12.07 12.78
C CYS A 37 7.78 12.62 11.45
N ASN A 38 8.70 11.88 10.87
CA ASN A 38 9.12 12.02 9.49
C ASN A 38 8.25 11.11 8.60
N LEU A 39 7.89 11.58 7.41
CA LEU A 39 7.03 10.83 6.49
C LEU A 39 7.83 10.45 5.24
N LEU A 40 8.06 9.15 5.05
CA LEU A 40 8.58 8.56 3.83
C LEU A 40 7.42 7.91 3.06
N LEU A 41 6.90 8.64 2.07
CA LEU A 41 5.82 8.20 1.19
C LEU A 41 6.37 7.85 -0.19
N LYS A 42 5.57 7.22 -1.05
CA LYS A 42 5.95 6.69 -2.38
C LYS A 42 6.96 7.52 -3.19
N PRO A 43 6.85 8.87 -3.30
CA PRO A 43 7.82 9.63 -4.09
C PRO A 43 9.28 9.51 -3.61
N ARG A 44 9.46 9.26 -2.30
CA ARG A 44 10.79 9.07 -1.68
C ARG A 44 11.23 7.61 -1.61
N LEU A 45 10.38 6.68 -2.01
CA LEU A 45 10.59 5.24 -1.91
C LEU A 45 10.81 4.57 -3.27
N LYS A 46 10.92 5.32 -4.37
CA LYS A 46 10.92 4.80 -5.75
C LYS A 46 11.85 3.61 -5.95
N ASP A 47 13.07 3.69 -5.46
CA ASP A 47 14.08 2.68 -5.70
C ASP A 47 13.81 1.37 -4.97
N ILE A 48 13.41 1.46 -3.68
CA ILE A 48 13.04 0.27 -2.91
C ILE A 48 11.74 -0.34 -3.45
N LEU A 49 10.74 0.47 -3.84
CA LEU A 49 9.48 -0.03 -4.39
C LEU A 49 9.69 -0.70 -5.76
N HIS A 50 10.62 -0.20 -6.57
CA HIS A 50 11.02 -0.90 -7.80
C HIS A 50 11.65 -2.27 -7.49
N ALA A 51 12.50 -2.33 -6.48
CA ALA A 51 13.15 -3.58 -6.08
C ALA A 51 12.17 -4.59 -5.46
N THR A 52 11.21 -4.15 -4.62
CA THR A 52 10.17 -5.03 -4.05
C THR A 52 9.25 -5.60 -5.12
N ARG A 53 8.83 -4.79 -6.10
CA ARG A 53 8.07 -5.28 -7.25
C ARG A 53 8.89 -6.28 -8.08
N GLY A 54 10.16 -5.98 -8.33
CA GLY A 54 11.08 -6.88 -9.04
C GLY A 54 11.20 -8.23 -8.34
N TYR A 55 11.43 -8.25 -7.03
CA TYR A 55 11.44 -9.51 -6.28
C TYR A 55 10.08 -10.22 -6.32
N SER A 56 8.98 -9.50 -6.21
CA SER A 56 7.64 -10.06 -6.30
C SER A 56 7.41 -10.81 -7.63
N THR A 57 7.97 -10.30 -8.74
CA THR A 57 7.84 -10.89 -10.08
C THR A 57 8.80 -12.04 -10.30
N TRP A 58 10.07 -11.86 -9.97
CA TRP A 58 11.14 -12.79 -10.39
C TRP A 58 11.52 -13.82 -9.34
N ARG A 59 11.33 -13.53 -8.04
CA ARG A 59 11.58 -14.43 -6.90
C ARG A 59 12.98 -15.04 -6.85
N ASP A 60 13.96 -14.42 -7.48
CA ASP A 60 15.33 -14.88 -7.56
C ASP A 60 16.26 -14.21 -6.53
N PRO A 61 17.46 -14.80 -6.25
CA PRO A 61 18.42 -14.24 -5.28
C PRO A 61 18.92 -12.84 -5.63
N LEU A 62 19.05 -12.48 -6.91
CA LEU A 62 19.56 -11.17 -7.32
C LEU A 62 18.55 -10.06 -7.03
N THR A 63 17.27 -10.29 -7.33
CA THR A 63 16.21 -9.33 -7.02
C THR A 63 16.02 -9.18 -5.51
N ARG A 64 16.20 -10.25 -4.72
CA ARG A 64 16.23 -10.17 -3.25
C ARG A 64 17.42 -9.34 -2.77
N ALA A 65 18.64 -9.61 -3.25
CA ALA A 65 19.83 -8.85 -2.88
C ALA A 65 19.70 -7.36 -3.25
N LYS A 66 19.13 -7.06 -4.42
CA LYS A 66 18.82 -5.68 -4.85
C LYS A 66 17.85 -5.00 -3.88
N MET A 67 16.80 -5.70 -3.43
CA MET A 67 15.87 -5.16 -2.43
C MET A 67 16.56 -4.84 -1.11
N VAL A 68 17.38 -5.76 -0.58
CA VAL A 68 18.16 -5.56 0.65
C VAL A 68 19.06 -4.35 0.51
N HIS A 69 19.84 -4.26 -0.58
CA HIS A 69 20.70 -3.12 -0.84
C HIS A 69 19.95 -1.78 -0.89
N ARG A 70 18.76 -1.74 -1.55
CA ARG A 70 17.93 -0.52 -1.61
C ARG A 70 17.34 -0.15 -0.26
N ALA A 71 16.98 -1.13 0.59
CA ALA A 71 16.54 -0.89 1.95
C ALA A 71 17.67 -0.28 2.79
N ASP A 72 18.86 -0.85 2.74
CA ASP A 72 20.03 -0.36 3.48
C ASP A 72 20.41 1.06 3.03
N THR A 73 20.44 1.33 1.71
CA THR A 73 20.70 2.67 1.15
C THR A 73 19.66 3.69 1.62
N LEU A 74 18.36 3.35 1.53
CA LEU A 74 17.29 4.23 1.99
C LEU A 74 17.45 4.60 3.47
N LEU A 75 17.78 3.63 4.31
CA LEU A 75 17.90 3.83 5.75
C LEU A 75 19.22 4.51 6.15
N ALA A 76 20.30 4.34 5.37
CA ALA A 76 21.57 5.04 5.60
C ALA A 76 21.41 6.56 5.54
N ASP A 77 20.55 7.04 4.63
CA ASP A 77 20.25 8.47 4.45
C ASP A 77 19.31 9.02 5.54
N GLN A 78 18.75 8.18 6.43
CA GLN A 78 17.86 8.62 7.47
C GLN A 78 18.62 9.03 8.74
N PRO A 79 18.14 10.10 9.44
CA PRO A 79 18.73 10.54 10.70
C PRO A 79 18.50 9.55 11.85
N ALA A 80 19.14 9.80 12.96
CA ALA A 80 18.76 9.18 14.23
C ALA A 80 17.44 9.78 14.73
N TYR A 81 16.44 8.92 14.99
CA TYR A 81 15.10 9.33 15.42
C TYR A 81 15.03 9.47 16.95
N ARG A 82 15.56 10.57 17.50
CA ARG A 82 15.59 10.85 18.95
C ARG A 82 14.38 11.64 19.44
N HIS A 83 13.91 12.59 18.64
CA HIS A 83 12.87 13.53 19.05
C HIS A 83 11.55 13.33 18.29
N ARG A 84 11.63 12.70 17.15
CA ARG A 84 10.47 12.37 16.30
C ARG A 84 10.67 11.00 15.68
N GLY A 85 9.58 10.29 15.39
CA GLY A 85 9.64 8.97 14.79
C GLY A 85 9.64 8.99 13.26
N LEU A 86 9.32 7.85 12.69
CA LEU A 86 9.23 7.65 11.24
C LEU A 86 7.94 6.91 10.89
N ILE A 87 7.22 7.37 9.87
CA ILE A 87 6.23 6.57 9.16
C ILE A 87 6.73 6.36 7.73
N LEU A 88 6.99 5.10 7.38
CA LEU A 88 7.30 4.65 6.03
C LEU A 88 6.07 3.98 5.48
N SER A 89 5.48 4.50 4.38
CA SER A 89 4.19 4.04 3.90
C SER A 89 4.14 3.86 2.38
N ALA A 90 4.04 2.60 1.97
CA ALA A 90 3.70 2.21 0.60
C ALA A 90 3.23 0.75 0.56
N GLU A 91 2.16 0.45 -0.15
CA GLU A 91 1.62 -0.90 -0.30
C GLU A 91 2.56 -1.84 -1.08
N GLU A 92 3.38 -1.29 -1.98
CA GLU A 92 4.35 -2.09 -2.75
C GLU A 92 5.51 -2.64 -1.89
N LEU A 93 5.62 -2.24 -0.62
CA LEU A 93 6.57 -2.87 0.32
C LEU A 93 6.23 -4.35 0.55
N ALA A 94 4.95 -4.73 0.45
CA ALA A 94 4.51 -6.12 0.46
C ALA A 94 4.68 -6.85 -0.89
N GLY A 95 5.20 -6.17 -1.90
CA GLY A 95 5.35 -6.67 -3.26
C GLY A 95 4.34 -6.08 -4.24
N HIS A 96 4.23 -6.67 -5.41
CA HIS A 96 3.31 -6.22 -6.45
C HIS A 96 1.89 -6.77 -6.20
N MET A 97 0.90 -6.06 -6.73
CA MET A 97 -0.51 -6.47 -6.62
C MET A 97 -0.76 -7.80 -7.34
N PRO A 98 -1.42 -8.80 -6.70
CA PRO A 98 -1.87 -10.02 -7.38
C PRO A 98 -2.72 -9.69 -8.61
N GLY A 99 -2.53 -10.44 -9.69
CA GLY A 99 -3.15 -10.17 -11.01
C GLY A 99 -2.30 -9.29 -11.93
N ARG A 100 -1.15 -8.78 -11.47
CA ARG A 100 -0.11 -8.18 -12.33
C ARG A 100 0.87 -9.25 -12.76
N ASP A 101 1.24 -9.25 -14.03
CA ASP A 101 2.14 -10.24 -14.61
C ASP A 101 1.72 -11.68 -14.22
N THR A 102 2.62 -12.46 -13.64
CA THR A 102 2.38 -13.83 -13.16
C THR A 102 2.05 -13.91 -11.66
N ILE A 103 1.84 -12.78 -10.99
CA ILE A 103 1.69 -12.74 -9.53
C ILE A 103 0.27 -13.17 -9.14
N CYS A 104 0.16 -14.24 -8.34
CA CYS A 104 -1.10 -14.80 -7.89
C CYS A 104 -1.49 -14.39 -6.46
N ASP A 105 -0.52 -14.00 -5.62
CA ASP A 105 -0.71 -13.71 -4.20
C ASP A 105 0.32 -12.71 -3.65
N TYR A 106 0.24 -12.43 -2.34
CA TYR A 106 1.19 -11.58 -1.63
C TYR A 106 2.31 -12.36 -0.92
N SER A 107 2.58 -13.61 -1.27
CA SER A 107 3.61 -14.42 -0.59
C SER A 107 5.03 -13.82 -0.65
N ALA A 108 5.28 -12.85 -1.55
CA ALA A 108 6.51 -12.05 -1.54
C ALA A 108 6.73 -11.33 -0.20
N ALA A 109 5.65 -10.90 0.46
CA ALA A 109 5.73 -10.20 1.74
C ALA A 109 6.45 -11.01 2.82
N LEU A 110 6.33 -12.35 2.78
CA LEU A 110 7.00 -13.26 3.72
C LEU A 110 8.54 -13.25 3.64
N ILE A 111 9.09 -12.63 2.61
CA ILE A 111 10.53 -12.40 2.44
C ILE A 111 10.86 -10.91 2.52
N LEU A 112 10.07 -10.07 1.84
CA LEU A 112 10.33 -8.63 1.73
C LEU A 112 10.28 -7.93 3.09
N LEU A 113 9.28 -8.25 3.92
CA LEU A 113 9.11 -7.58 5.21
C LEU A 113 10.18 -8.01 6.24
N PRO A 114 10.51 -9.30 6.42
CA PRO A 114 11.63 -9.71 7.25
C PRO A 114 12.96 -9.05 6.85
N GLU A 115 13.24 -8.94 5.54
CA GLU A 115 14.47 -8.25 5.07
C GLU A 115 14.43 -6.75 5.38
N LEU A 116 13.29 -6.11 5.25
CA LEU A 116 13.13 -4.70 5.60
C LEU A 116 13.29 -4.49 7.11
N VAL A 117 12.66 -5.32 7.95
CA VAL A 117 12.84 -5.34 9.40
C VAL A 117 14.31 -5.52 9.77
N ALA A 118 15.00 -6.47 9.14
CA ALA A 118 16.42 -6.69 9.36
C ALA A 118 17.27 -5.46 8.97
N ALA A 119 16.91 -4.74 7.90
CA ALA A 119 17.58 -3.49 7.53
C ALA A 119 17.41 -2.40 8.61
N PHE A 120 16.21 -2.28 9.22
CA PHE A 120 16.00 -1.38 10.35
C PHE A 120 16.88 -1.76 11.55
N HIS A 121 17.03 -3.04 11.88
CA HIS A 121 17.93 -3.51 12.95
C HIS A 121 19.41 -3.30 12.63
N ARG A 122 19.82 -3.37 11.36
CA ARG A 122 21.20 -3.00 10.96
C ARG A 122 21.46 -1.50 11.14
N ARG A 123 20.45 -0.67 10.90
CA ARG A 123 20.57 0.80 10.95
C ARG A 123 20.44 1.36 12.35
N TYR A 124 19.49 0.85 13.15
CA TYR A 124 19.14 1.37 14.47
C TYR A 124 19.37 0.32 15.57
N ARG A 125 19.89 0.76 16.71
CA ARG A 125 20.05 -0.12 17.88
C ARG A 125 18.71 -0.19 18.61
N ALA A 126 18.20 -1.42 18.83
CA ALA A 126 16.93 -1.70 19.52
C ALA A 126 15.79 -0.74 19.11
N PRO A 127 15.43 -0.66 17.82
CA PRO A 127 14.38 0.25 17.38
C PRO A 127 13.02 -0.16 17.94
N ASP A 128 12.24 0.82 18.37
CA ASP A 128 10.80 0.65 18.64
C ASP A 128 10.06 0.58 17.29
N LEU A 129 10.01 -0.62 16.71
CA LEU A 129 9.56 -0.87 15.34
C LEU A 129 8.19 -1.53 15.34
N HIS A 130 7.30 -1.01 14.53
CA HIS A 130 5.94 -1.53 14.30
C HIS A 130 5.71 -1.78 12.82
N VAL A 131 5.14 -2.94 12.48
CA VAL A 131 4.69 -3.25 11.12
C VAL A 131 3.17 -3.16 11.07
N VAL A 132 2.64 -2.44 10.10
CA VAL A 132 1.21 -2.18 9.94
C VAL A 132 0.73 -2.63 8.58
N PHE A 133 -0.35 -3.39 8.57
CA PHE A 133 -1.11 -3.71 7.36
C PHE A 133 -2.54 -3.19 7.48
N THR A 134 -2.97 -2.43 6.48
CA THR A 134 -4.39 -2.19 6.27
C THR A 134 -4.98 -3.39 5.54
N THR A 135 -6.14 -3.84 6.01
CA THR A 135 -6.87 -4.99 5.45
C THR A 135 -8.25 -4.56 4.96
N ARG A 136 -8.94 -5.44 4.28
CA ARG A 136 -10.29 -5.26 3.77
C ARG A 136 -10.96 -6.62 3.66
N SER A 137 -12.28 -6.69 3.79
CA SER A 137 -13.01 -7.93 3.60
C SER A 137 -12.71 -8.54 2.23
N ALA A 138 -12.59 -9.87 2.16
CA ALA A 138 -12.17 -10.58 0.96
C ALA A 138 -13.02 -10.22 -0.27
N GLN A 139 -14.34 -10.23 -0.13
CA GLN A 139 -15.27 -9.91 -1.22
C GLN A 139 -15.10 -8.45 -1.70
N SER A 140 -15.02 -7.51 -0.76
CA SER A 140 -14.85 -6.10 -1.09
C SER A 140 -13.48 -5.80 -1.71
N TRP A 141 -12.44 -6.51 -1.26
CA TRP A 141 -11.11 -6.41 -1.85
C TRP A 141 -11.08 -6.95 -3.27
N LEU A 142 -11.62 -8.16 -3.52
CA LEU A 142 -11.67 -8.78 -4.85
C LEU A 142 -12.38 -7.88 -5.86
N THR A 143 -13.52 -7.31 -5.49
CA THR A 143 -14.24 -6.34 -6.34
C THR A 143 -13.37 -5.12 -6.66
N SER A 144 -12.74 -4.52 -5.64
CA SER A 144 -11.89 -3.34 -5.82
C SER A 144 -10.62 -3.64 -6.64
N ALA A 145 -10.04 -4.82 -6.45
CA ALA A 145 -8.87 -5.28 -7.19
C ALA A 145 -9.21 -5.53 -8.66
N TYR A 146 -10.34 -6.18 -8.94
CA TYR A 146 -10.84 -6.37 -10.30
C TYR A 146 -11.01 -5.05 -11.04
N TRP A 147 -11.71 -4.08 -10.44
CA TRP A 147 -11.87 -2.74 -10.99
C TRP A 147 -10.55 -2.07 -11.33
N GLU A 148 -9.58 -2.15 -10.43
CA GLU A 148 -8.25 -1.58 -10.65
C GLU A 148 -7.56 -2.26 -11.83
N HIS A 149 -7.67 -3.58 -11.95
CA HIS A 149 -7.07 -4.31 -13.06
C HIS A 149 -7.74 -3.99 -14.40
N VAL A 150 -9.06 -3.98 -14.44
CA VAL A 150 -9.79 -3.61 -15.67
C VAL A 150 -9.42 -2.19 -16.08
N LYS A 151 -9.37 -1.24 -15.15
CA LYS A 151 -9.01 0.15 -15.41
C LYS A 151 -7.55 0.32 -15.86
N SER A 152 -6.59 -0.26 -15.13
CA SER A 152 -5.17 0.11 -15.22
C SER A 152 -4.26 -0.94 -15.87
N SER A 153 -4.80 -2.10 -16.26
CA SER A 153 -4.04 -3.16 -16.95
C SER A 153 -4.77 -3.68 -18.19
N SER A 154 -4.30 -4.79 -18.73
CA SER A 154 -4.93 -5.51 -19.86
C SER A 154 -5.79 -6.68 -19.37
N MET A 155 -6.45 -6.57 -18.22
CA MET A 155 -7.32 -7.61 -17.66
C MET A 155 -8.46 -7.93 -18.61
N THR A 156 -8.61 -9.19 -18.97
CA THR A 156 -9.65 -9.70 -19.89
C THR A 156 -10.64 -10.66 -19.22
N LEU A 157 -10.32 -11.11 -18.00
CA LEU A 157 -11.20 -11.99 -17.24
C LEU A 157 -12.50 -11.27 -16.88
N SER A 158 -13.59 -12.00 -16.82
CA SER A 158 -14.82 -11.54 -16.15
C SER A 158 -14.59 -11.40 -14.65
N GLN A 159 -15.51 -10.73 -13.96
CA GLN A 159 -15.41 -10.57 -12.50
C GLN A 159 -15.46 -11.93 -11.78
N ASP A 160 -16.27 -12.87 -12.22
CA ASP A 160 -16.40 -14.21 -11.62
C ASP A 160 -15.12 -15.03 -11.82
N GLU A 161 -14.55 -15.01 -13.03
CA GLU A 161 -13.27 -15.66 -13.31
C GLU A 161 -12.13 -15.06 -12.47
N PHE A 162 -12.08 -13.71 -12.37
CA PHE A 162 -11.11 -13.03 -11.52
C PHE A 162 -11.29 -13.40 -10.06
N THR A 163 -12.52 -13.37 -9.54
CA THR A 163 -12.83 -13.70 -8.15
C THR A 163 -12.43 -15.13 -7.83
N THR A 164 -12.79 -16.09 -8.67
CA THR A 164 -12.42 -17.50 -8.51
C THR A 164 -10.90 -17.66 -8.49
N ARG A 165 -10.21 -17.05 -9.44
CA ARG A 165 -8.75 -17.18 -9.59
C ARG A 165 -7.97 -16.55 -8.44
N PHE A 166 -8.40 -15.38 -7.95
CA PHE A 166 -7.66 -14.59 -6.96
C PHE A 166 -8.25 -14.65 -5.54
N ALA A 167 -9.28 -15.46 -5.28
CA ALA A 167 -9.81 -15.68 -3.94
C ALA A 167 -8.72 -16.07 -2.91
N PRO A 168 -7.71 -16.91 -3.25
CA PRO A 168 -6.63 -17.22 -2.30
C PRO A 168 -5.80 -15.98 -1.90
N ALA A 169 -5.62 -15.00 -2.78
CA ALA A 169 -4.87 -13.78 -2.51
C ALA A 169 -5.57 -12.85 -1.49
N ALA A 170 -6.88 -13.02 -1.32
CA ALA A 170 -7.68 -12.26 -0.35
C ALA A 170 -7.66 -12.83 1.08
N ARG A 171 -6.94 -13.94 1.31
CA ARG A 171 -6.76 -14.55 2.64
C ARG A 171 -5.68 -13.84 3.44
N PHE A 172 -5.90 -12.55 3.73
CA PHE A 172 -4.90 -11.72 4.39
C PHE A 172 -4.51 -12.25 5.77
N ASP A 173 -5.46 -12.77 6.55
CA ASP A 173 -5.20 -13.20 7.93
C ASP A 173 -4.16 -14.31 8.00
N ALA A 174 -4.30 -15.36 7.17
CA ALA A 174 -3.34 -16.46 7.14
C ALA A 174 -1.92 -15.98 6.77
N LEU A 175 -1.82 -15.09 5.75
CA LEU A 175 -0.54 -14.52 5.37
C LEU A 175 0.07 -13.67 6.49
N LEU A 176 -0.76 -12.88 7.19
CA LEU A 176 -0.31 -12.01 8.27
C LEU A 176 0.06 -12.79 9.54
N ASP A 177 -0.58 -13.96 9.80
CA ASP A 177 -0.16 -14.88 10.87
C ASP A 177 1.25 -15.43 10.59
N ASP A 178 1.49 -15.92 9.37
CA ASP A 178 2.81 -16.39 8.95
C ASP A 178 3.87 -15.29 9.00
N LEU A 179 3.50 -14.08 8.59
CA LEU A 179 4.41 -12.94 8.63
C LEU A 179 4.73 -12.52 10.06
N ALA A 180 3.73 -12.46 10.94
CA ALA A 180 3.92 -12.12 12.35
C ALA A 180 4.89 -13.08 13.02
N ALA A 181 4.76 -14.39 12.77
CA ALA A 181 5.70 -15.39 13.26
C ALA A 181 7.14 -15.16 12.77
N LYS A 182 7.31 -14.73 11.50
CA LYS A 182 8.62 -14.50 10.89
C LYS A 182 9.33 -13.24 11.39
N ILE A 183 8.58 -12.21 11.77
CA ILE A 183 9.15 -10.94 12.24
C ILE A 183 9.14 -10.80 13.78
N ALA A 184 8.66 -11.80 14.50
CA ALA A 184 8.67 -11.78 15.96
C ALA A 184 10.08 -11.46 16.52
N PRO A 185 10.21 -10.65 17.56
CA PRO A 185 9.16 -10.09 18.43
C PRO A 185 8.55 -8.75 17.94
N ILE A 186 8.79 -8.33 16.70
CA ILE A 186 8.26 -7.06 16.18
C ILE A 186 6.72 -7.16 16.06
N PRO A 187 5.95 -6.25 16.68
CA PRO A 187 4.50 -6.27 16.59
C PRO A 187 4.00 -5.99 15.17
N LEU A 188 3.08 -6.83 14.71
CA LEU A 188 2.34 -6.66 13.47
C LEU A 188 0.90 -6.25 13.79
N HIS A 189 0.49 -5.09 13.29
CA HIS A 189 -0.84 -4.52 13.49
C HIS A 189 -1.67 -4.71 12.22
N ARG A 190 -2.92 -5.17 12.40
CA ARG A 190 -3.94 -5.29 11.33
C ARG A 190 -4.97 -4.21 11.54
N ILE A 191 -5.21 -3.40 10.52
CA ILE A 191 -6.15 -2.29 10.57
C ILE A 191 -7.20 -2.49 9.47
N PRO A 192 -8.39 -3.03 9.80
CA PRO A 192 -9.45 -3.19 8.81
C PRO A 192 -9.96 -1.84 8.31
N LEU A 193 -10.10 -1.69 6.99
CA LEU A 193 -10.63 -0.47 6.39
C LEU A 193 -12.04 -0.15 6.92
N GLU A 194 -12.84 -1.18 7.10
CA GLU A 194 -14.23 -1.08 7.51
C GLU A 194 -14.41 -0.39 8.87
N ASP A 195 -13.46 -0.58 9.79
CA ASP A 195 -13.52 -0.01 11.14
C ASP A 195 -13.23 1.50 11.15
N TRP A 196 -12.53 2.00 10.15
CA TRP A 196 -12.01 3.37 10.12
C TRP A 196 -12.54 4.23 8.95
N ALA A 197 -13.28 3.64 8.02
CA ALA A 197 -13.72 4.33 6.80
C ALA A 197 -14.57 5.59 7.08
N ASN A 198 -15.29 5.61 8.19
CA ASN A 198 -16.20 6.69 8.57
C ASN A 198 -15.64 7.62 9.66
N THR A 199 -14.36 7.47 10.03
CA THR A 199 -13.73 8.39 11.00
C THR A 199 -13.09 9.57 10.26
N PRO A 200 -12.95 10.75 10.91
CA PRO A 200 -12.43 11.95 10.24
C PRO A 200 -11.05 11.79 9.59
N LEU A 201 -10.15 11.04 10.22
CA LEU A 201 -8.80 10.80 9.71
C LEU A 201 -8.66 9.45 9.01
N GLY A 202 -9.72 8.65 8.98
CA GLY A 202 -9.69 7.32 8.38
C GLY A 202 -8.57 6.44 8.94
N LEU A 203 -8.00 5.61 8.09
CA LEU A 203 -6.90 4.70 8.42
C LEU A 203 -5.61 5.41 8.90
N ALA A 204 -5.48 6.72 8.71
CA ALA A 204 -4.33 7.45 9.22
C ALA A 204 -4.35 7.58 10.75
N GLU A 205 -5.52 7.61 11.37
CA GLU A 205 -5.65 7.78 12.82
C GLU A 205 -4.96 6.67 13.61
N PRO A 206 -5.27 5.38 13.43
CA PRO A 206 -4.58 4.31 14.18
C PRO A 206 -3.08 4.27 13.93
N VAL A 207 -2.61 4.61 12.72
CA VAL A 207 -1.17 4.70 12.40
C VAL A 207 -0.51 5.87 13.15
N LEU A 208 -1.18 7.01 13.26
CA LEU A 208 -0.69 8.17 14.01
C LEU A 208 -0.68 7.92 15.52
N ARG A 209 -1.67 7.18 16.04
CA ARG A 209 -1.69 6.74 17.44
C ARG A 209 -0.51 5.81 17.78
N LEU A 210 -0.20 4.83 16.92
CA LEU A 210 0.99 3.98 17.04
C LEU A 210 2.29 4.82 17.01
N GLN A 211 2.30 5.90 16.24
CA GLN A 211 3.42 6.84 16.18
C GLN A 211 3.55 7.69 17.45
N GLY A 212 2.59 7.65 18.36
CA GLY A 212 2.55 8.46 19.57
C GLY A 212 2.18 9.92 19.32
N VAL A 213 1.39 10.20 18.29
CA VAL A 213 0.82 11.54 18.07
C VAL A 213 -0.28 11.78 19.11
N PRO A 214 -0.20 12.87 19.91
CA PRO A 214 -1.17 13.15 20.97
C PRO A 214 -2.58 13.43 20.43
N ASP A 215 -3.61 13.17 21.23
CA ASP A 215 -5.02 13.34 20.84
C ASP A 215 -5.38 14.80 20.51
N ASP A 216 -4.82 15.77 21.22
CA ASP A 216 -4.99 17.19 20.93
C ASP A 216 -4.47 17.55 19.54
N THR A 217 -3.34 16.98 19.15
CA THR A 217 -2.81 17.12 17.79
C THR A 217 -3.71 16.43 16.77
N LEU A 218 -4.17 15.18 17.02
CA LEU A 218 -5.06 14.46 16.12
C LEU A 218 -6.34 15.23 15.80
N GLN A 219 -6.93 15.89 16.81
CA GLN A 219 -8.15 16.70 16.67
C GLN A 219 -7.96 17.95 15.78
N THR A 220 -6.73 18.42 15.62
CA THR A 220 -6.41 19.59 14.75
C THR A 220 -6.07 19.22 13.31
N LEU A 221 -5.94 17.93 13.00
CA LEU A 221 -5.60 17.49 11.66
C LEU A 221 -6.80 17.63 10.71
N ALA A 222 -6.51 18.06 9.48
CA ALA A 222 -7.52 18.19 8.45
C ALA A 222 -7.97 16.81 7.95
N PRO A 223 -9.28 16.51 7.98
CA PRO A 223 -9.82 15.33 7.34
C PRO A 223 -9.68 15.43 5.82
N ILE A 224 -9.52 14.29 5.15
CA ILE A 224 -9.51 14.22 3.68
C ILE A 224 -10.78 13.49 3.24
N PRO A 225 -11.57 14.07 2.33
CA PRO A 225 -12.73 13.37 1.79
C PRO A 225 -12.33 12.06 1.12
N PRO A 226 -13.21 11.06 1.10
CA PRO A 226 -12.96 9.78 0.41
C PRO A 226 -12.58 10.01 -1.06
N VAL A 227 -11.42 9.52 -1.46
CA VAL A 227 -10.85 9.78 -2.80
C VAL A 227 -11.36 8.82 -3.87
N ASN A 228 -12.04 7.77 -3.50
CA ASN A 228 -12.43 6.69 -4.41
C ASN A 228 -13.94 6.57 -4.50
N THR A 229 -14.56 7.36 -5.34
CA THR A 229 -15.89 7.03 -5.87
C THR A 229 -15.74 5.84 -6.83
N ARG A 230 -16.52 4.80 -6.61
CA ARG A 230 -16.66 3.68 -7.54
C ARG A 230 -17.25 4.22 -8.84
N LEU A 231 -16.54 4.01 -9.94
CA LEU A 231 -17.05 4.35 -11.26
C LEU A 231 -18.28 3.47 -11.59
N PRO A 232 -19.21 3.90 -12.46
CA PRO A 232 -20.39 3.13 -12.81
C PRO A 232 -20.06 1.76 -13.42
N ASP A 233 -20.88 0.75 -13.15
CA ASP A 233 -20.67 -0.61 -13.66
C ASP A 233 -20.69 -0.68 -15.20
N ALA A 234 -21.45 0.22 -15.85
CA ALA A 234 -21.45 0.37 -17.31
C ALA A 234 -20.05 0.72 -17.85
N LEU A 235 -19.36 1.67 -17.19
CA LEU A 235 -17.99 2.03 -17.58
C LEU A 235 -17.02 0.86 -17.41
N LEU A 236 -17.20 0.05 -16.36
CA LEU A 236 -16.36 -1.15 -16.15
C LEU A 236 -16.47 -2.11 -17.33
N GLN A 237 -17.71 -2.34 -17.81
CA GLN A 237 -17.94 -3.25 -18.94
C GLN A 237 -17.29 -2.70 -20.22
N GLU A 238 -17.47 -1.42 -20.53
CA GLU A 238 -16.84 -0.78 -21.69
C GLU A 238 -15.29 -0.86 -21.60
N LEU A 239 -14.70 -0.62 -20.43
CA LEU A 239 -13.25 -0.76 -20.23
C LEU A 239 -12.77 -2.20 -20.42
N LEU A 240 -13.55 -3.19 -19.98
CA LEU A 240 -13.26 -4.60 -20.19
C LEU A 240 -13.29 -4.96 -21.70
N ASP A 241 -14.26 -4.44 -22.42
CA ASP A 241 -14.37 -4.66 -23.86
C ASP A 241 -13.20 -4.02 -24.62
N LEU A 242 -12.73 -2.84 -24.22
CA LEU A 242 -11.49 -2.26 -24.76
C LEU A 242 -10.27 -3.16 -24.48
N ASN A 243 -10.19 -3.77 -23.30
CA ASN A 243 -9.10 -4.70 -22.97
C ASN A 243 -9.14 -5.96 -23.85
N ARG A 244 -10.32 -6.45 -24.19
CA ARG A 244 -10.53 -7.67 -25.01
C ARG A 244 -10.29 -7.43 -26.50
N ASN A 245 -10.67 -6.25 -26.99
CA ASN A 245 -10.74 -5.98 -28.43
C ASN A 245 -9.52 -5.20 -28.96
N ILE A 246 -8.77 -4.47 -28.12
CA ILE A 246 -7.61 -3.70 -28.57
C ILE A 246 -6.32 -4.38 -28.11
N GLY A 247 -5.62 -5.03 -29.05
CA GLY A 247 -4.36 -5.74 -28.78
C GLY A 247 -3.18 -4.79 -28.52
N ASP A 248 -3.10 -3.68 -29.26
CA ASP A 248 -2.03 -2.70 -29.08
C ASP A 248 -2.13 -1.99 -27.73
N ARG A 249 -1.01 -1.95 -27.01
CA ARG A 249 -0.96 -1.43 -25.62
C ARG A 249 -1.23 0.07 -25.55
N GLU A 250 -0.63 0.84 -26.45
CA GLU A 250 -0.75 2.31 -26.41
C GLU A 250 -2.13 2.76 -26.91
N ALA A 251 -2.64 2.18 -27.99
CA ALA A 251 -3.99 2.43 -28.49
C ALA A 251 -5.04 2.10 -27.40
N ARG A 252 -4.90 0.96 -26.72
CA ARG A 252 -5.80 0.58 -25.62
C ARG A 252 -5.74 1.58 -24.47
N LYS A 253 -4.55 2.02 -24.06
CA LYS A 253 -4.38 3.02 -22.99
C LYS A 253 -5.07 4.34 -23.36
N GLN A 254 -4.87 4.83 -24.57
CA GLN A 254 -5.50 6.07 -25.07
C GLN A 254 -7.03 5.94 -25.12
N ALA A 255 -7.55 4.82 -25.63
CA ALA A 255 -9.00 4.55 -25.69
C ALA A 255 -9.62 4.55 -24.28
N LYS A 256 -8.96 3.91 -23.31
CA LYS A 256 -9.42 3.88 -21.90
C LYS A 256 -9.40 5.27 -21.26
N GLN A 257 -8.35 6.05 -21.50
CA GLN A 257 -8.27 7.44 -20.99
C GLN A 257 -9.39 8.31 -21.57
N ALA A 258 -9.65 8.23 -22.88
CA ALA A 258 -10.74 8.97 -23.53
C ALA A 258 -12.11 8.56 -22.98
N LEU A 259 -12.32 7.25 -22.76
CA LEU A 259 -13.57 6.74 -22.20
C LEU A 259 -13.81 7.25 -20.77
N ILE A 260 -12.81 7.18 -19.90
CA ILE A 260 -12.89 7.66 -18.51
C ILE A 260 -13.18 9.17 -18.48
N ALA A 261 -12.46 9.98 -19.31
CA ALA A 261 -12.66 11.42 -19.37
C ALA A 261 -14.07 11.79 -19.80
N ARG A 262 -14.68 11.05 -20.77
CA ARG A 262 -16.07 11.24 -21.17
C ARG A 262 -17.02 11.04 -20.00
N TYR A 263 -16.86 9.95 -19.23
CA TYR A 263 -17.71 9.67 -18.07
C TYR A 263 -17.54 10.70 -16.94
N GLU A 264 -16.33 11.24 -16.74
CA GLU A 264 -16.08 12.30 -15.76
C GLU A 264 -16.72 13.63 -16.17
N THR A 265 -16.82 13.90 -17.48
CA THR A 265 -17.47 15.12 -18.01
C THR A 265 -18.99 15.02 -17.97
N ASP A 266 -19.54 13.81 -18.21
CA ASP A 266 -20.99 13.55 -18.26
C ASP A 266 -21.59 13.32 -16.84
N ALA A 267 -20.75 13.19 -15.80
CA ALA A 267 -21.22 13.11 -14.42
C ALA A 267 -21.82 14.45 -14.01
N PRO A 268 -23.10 14.51 -13.53
CA PRO A 268 -23.66 15.76 -13.04
C PRO A 268 -22.79 16.29 -11.90
N SER A 269 -22.42 17.56 -11.98
CA SER A 269 -21.78 18.29 -10.86
C SER A 269 -22.78 18.35 -9.71
N GLU A 270 -22.53 17.58 -8.64
CA GLU A 270 -23.25 17.70 -7.37
C GLU A 270 -22.89 18.98 -6.63
#